data_2639f28c47906b4997cfcd9dcb550d66
#
_entry.id   2639f28c47906b4997cfcd9dcb550d66
#
_cell.length_a   1.000
_cell.length_b   1.000
_cell.length_c   1.000
_cell.angle_alpha   90.00
_cell.angle_beta   90.00
_cell.angle_gamma   90.00
#
_symmetry.space_group_name_H-M   'P 1'
#
loop_
_entity.id
_entity.type
_entity.pdbx_description
1 polymer ?
#
loop_
_entity_poly.entity_id
_entity_poly.type
_entity_poly.pdbx_seq_one_letter_code
_entity_poly.pdbx_strand_id
1 'polypeptide(L)'
;KSLDYEEHGFRSRVHGKPDINIENFIDKRQLRFMGDGAAFNFIAMQQAIEDSGLEEKEVSNERTGLIVGSGGPSTKNLFAAHKIVIEKGSPKKMGPFMVTRGMSSTNSACIATPFKIKGVNYSITSACSTSAHCIGNAVEQIQLNKQDVVFAGGGEELDWTLSCLFDAMGAMSSKYNDTPENASRAFDRDRDGFVIAGGGGVVVVEELSHAIARGAKIYAELTGYGATSDGYDMVAPSGEGAERAMR
;
A
#
# COMPACT_ATOMS: atom_id res chain seq x y z
N LYS A 1 12.20 -6.30 -17.80
CA LYS A 1 12.86 -7.46 -17.15
C LYS A 1 13.54 -7.01 -15.86
N SER A 2 13.61 -7.90 -14.87
CA SER A 2 14.31 -7.69 -13.61
C SER A 2 15.66 -8.39 -13.63
N LEU A 3 16.76 -7.61 -13.52
CA LEU A 3 18.10 -8.18 -13.37
C LEU A 3 18.25 -8.84 -11.99
N ASP A 4 17.72 -8.22 -10.94
CA ASP A 4 17.75 -8.78 -9.58
C ASP A 4 17.11 -10.17 -9.50
N TYR A 5 16.00 -10.40 -10.20
CA TYR A 5 15.33 -11.71 -10.22
C TYR A 5 16.16 -12.75 -10.95
N GLU A 6 16.83 -12.35 -12.03
CA GLU A 6 17.73 -13.24 -12.78
C GLU A 6 18.95 -13.65 -11.94
N GLU A 7 19.58 -12.69 -11.25
CA GLU A 7 20.71 -12.92 -10.36
C GLU A 7 20.38 -13.85 -9.17
N HIS A 8 19.14 -13.79 -8.68
CA HIS A 8 18.66 -14.64 -7.58
C HIS A 8 17.96 -15.94 -8.03
N GLY A 9 18.03 -16.28 -9.32
CA GLY A 9 17.56 -17.56 -9.85
C GLY A 9 16.04 -17.73 -9.89
N PHE A 10 15.28 -16.63 -9.98
CA PHE A 10 13.83 -16.68 -10.12
C PHE A 10 13.38 -17.32 -11.45
N ARG A 11 12.25 -18.00 -11.42
CA ARG A 11 11.55 -18.44 -12.62
C ARG A 11 10.93 -17.27 -13.38
N SER A 12 10.33 -16.34 -12.64
CA SER A 12 9.83 -15.07 -13.18
C SER A 12 10.95 -14.05 -13.31
N ARG A 13 10.98 -13.32 -14.44
CA ARG A 13 11.93 -12.22 -14.68
C ARG A 13 11.23 -10.90 -14.98
N VAL A 14 9.95 -10.79 -14.63
CA VAL A 14 9.13 -9.62 -14.90
C VAL A 14 8.66 -8.96 -13.61
N HIS A 15 8.64 -7.63 -13.61
CA HIS A 15 8.13 -6.82 -12.51
C HIS A 15 7.60 -5.47 -13.03
N GLY A 16 6.77 -4.80 -12.22
CA GLY A 16 6.31 -3.43 -12.46
C GLY A 16 7.06 -2.44 -11.56
N LYS A 17 8.14 -1.84 -12.05
CA LYS A 17 8.89 -0.82 -11.30
C LYS A 17 8.31 0.56 -11.59
N PRO A 18 7.90 1.35 -10.57
CA PRO A 18 7.53 2.74 -10.76
C PRO A 18 8.71 3.57 -11.26
N ASP A 19 8.48 4.38 -12.30
CA ASP A 19 9.48 5.32 -12.82
C ASP A 19 9.41 6.63 -12.02
N ILE A 20 9.83 6.57 -10.76
CA ILE A 20 9.79 7.70 -9.84
C ILE A 20 11.03 7.71 -8.96
N ASN A 21 11.66 8.88 -8.84
CA ASN A 21 12.70 9.11 -7.84
C ASN A 21 12.07 9.71 -6.58
N ILE A 22 11.92 8.88 -5.54
CA ILE A 22 11.28 9.23 -4.27
C ILE A 22 11.96 10.43 -3.59
N GLU A 23 13.28 10.57 -3.74
CA GLU A 23 14.05 11.68 -3.13
C GLU A 23 13.70 13.06 -3.70
N ASN A 24 13.04 13.12 -4.86
CA ASN A 24 12.55 14.38 -5.43
C ASN A 24 11.28 14.89 -4.74
N PHE A 25 10.58 14.04 -4.00
CA PHE A 25 9.28 14.33 -3.41
C PHE A 25 9.30 14.38 -1.88
N ILE A 26 10.27 13.71 -1.25
CA ILE A 26 10.29 13.52 0.20
C ILE A 26 11.62 14.01 0.78
N ASP A 27 11.55 14.91 1.78
CA ASP A 27 12.73 15.37 2.50
C ASP A 27 13.50 14.20 3.15
N LYS A 28 14.81 14.23 3.09
CA LYS A 28 15.69 13.18 3.63
C LYS A 28 15.47 12.90 5.14
N ARG A 29 15.03 13.92 5.90
CA ARG A 29 14.74 13.77 7.33
C ARG A 29 13.45 12.95 7.57
N GLN A 30 12.52 12.97 6.63
CA GLN A 30 11.30 12.15 6.65
C GLN A 30 11.58 10.76 6.06
N LEU A 31 12.24 10.71 4.90
CA LEU A 31 12.53 9.48 4.19
C LEU A 31 13.31 8.44 5.02
N ARG A 32 14.15 8.89 5.95
CA ARG A 32 14.90 7.99 6.86
C ARG A 32 14.03 7.06 7.71
N PHE A 33 12.75 7.37 7.90
CA PHE A 33 11.80 6.55 8.65
C PHE A 33 10.99 5.60 7.77
N MET A 34 11.05 5.74 6.44
CA MET A 34 10.15 5.09 5.49
C MET A 34 10.83 3.89 4.81
N GLY A 35 10.07 2.81 4.62
CA GLY A 35 10.29 1.86 3.54
C GLY A 35 9.66 2.39 2.24
N ASP A 36 9.94 1.74 1.11
CA ASP A 36 9.50 2.23 -0.19
C ASP A 36 7.96 2.30 -0.30
N GLY A 37 7.24 1.33 0.27
CA GLY A 37 5.76 1.35 0.29
C GLY A 37 5.19 2.56 1.05
N ALA A 38 5.78 2.92 2.20
CA ALA A 38 5.40 4.12 2.94
C ALA A 38 5.74 5.40 2.17
N ALA A 39 6.85 5.42 1.43
CA ALA A 39 7.24 6.55 0.61
C ALA A 39 6.28 6.74 -0.59
N PHE A 40 5.84 5.66 -1.24
CA PHE A 40 4.82 5.74 -2.29
C PHE A 40 3.48 6.24 -1.75
N ASN A 41 3.07 5.77 -0.57
CA ASN A 41 1.87 6.27 0.11
C ASN A 41 1.97 7.77 0.44
N PHE A 42 3.14 8.23 0.87
CA PHE A 42 3.37 9.65 1.15
C PHE A 42 3.19 10.51 -0.11
N ILE A 43 3.76 10.10 -1.23
CA ILE A 43 3.63 10.81 -2.51
C ILE A 43 2.18 10.80 -2.98
N ALA A 44 1.50 9.65 -2.89
CA ALA A 44 0.08 9.54 -3.23
C ALA A 44 -0.79 10.44 -2.34
N MET A 45 -0.46 10.58 -1.05
CA MET A 45 -1.14 11.50 -0.13
C MET A 45 -0.98 12.96 -0.53
N GLN A 46 0.24 13.38 -0.92
CA GLN A 46 0.47 14.74 -1.43
C GLN A 46 -0.42 15.05 -2.64
N GLN A 47 -0.43 14.12 -3.60
CA GLN A 47 -1.25 14.24 -4.82
C GLN A 47 -2.75 14.25 -4.50
N ALA A 48 -3.21 13.43 -3.55
CA ALA A 48 -4.60 13.39 -3.12
C ALA A 48 -5.04 14.69 -2.45
N ILE A 49 -4.19 15.30 -1.62
CA ILE A 49 -4.46 16.62 -1.01
C ILE A 49 -4.57 17.68 -2.10
N GLU A 50 -3.62 17.73 -3.02
CA GLU A 50 -3.59 18.71 -4.12
C GLU A 50 -4.84 18.58 -5.00
N ASP A 51 -5.18 17.37 -5.43
CA ASP A 51 -6.33 17.10 -6.30
C ASP A 51 -7.68 17.39 -5.62
N SER A 52 -7.77 17.12 -4.30
CA SER A 52 -9.01 17.37 -3.53
C SER A 52 -9.32 18.84 -3.27
N GLY A 53 -8.30 19.70 -3.35
CA GLY A 53 -8.42 21.11 -3.00
C GLY A 53 -8.66 21.40 -1.51
N LEU A 54 -8.44 20.42 -0.61
CA LEU A 54 -8.53 20.60 0.83
C LEU A 54 -7.44 21.55 1.34
N GLU A 55 -7.83 22.54 2.12
CA GLU A 55 -6.88 23.45 2.76
C GLU A 55 -6.17 22.79 3.96
N GLU A 56 -5.01 23.35 4.39
CA GLU A 56 -4.24 22.80 5.51
C GLU A 56 -5.09 22.62 6.79
N LYS A 57 -6.01 23.55 7.07
CA LYS A 57 -6.91 23.48 8.23
C LYS A 57 -7.94 22.34 8.14
N GLU A 58 -8.29 21.92 6.93
CA GLU A 58 -9.22 20.80 6.67
C GLU A 58 -8.47 19.47 6.72
N VAL A 59 -7.22 19.42 6.27
CA VAL A 59 -6.34 18.26 6.39
C VAL A 59 -5.93 18.06 7.86
N SER A 60 -5.49 19.13 8.57
CA SER A 60 -5.03 19.07 9.95
C SER A 60 -6.17 19.39 10.93
N ASN A 61 -7.10 18.46 11.14
CA ASN A 61 -8.31 18.65 11.94
C ASN A 61 -8.71 17.31 12.60
N GLU A 62 -9.44 17.37 13.70
CA GLU A 62 -9.86 16.19 14.46
C GLU A 62 -10.90 15.33 13.72
N ARG A 63 -11.59 15.92 12.72
CA ARG A 63 -12.55 15.24 11.86
C ARG A 63 -11.94 14.69 10.57
N THR A 64 -10.61 14.82 10.40
CA THR A 64 -9.88 14.29 9.23
C THR A 64 -8.95 13.17 9.66
N GLY A 65 -9.21 11.97 9.16
CA GLY A 65 -8.48 10.74 9.46
C GLY A 65 -7.58 10.26 8.33
N LEU A 66 -6.77 9.25 8.65
CA LEU A 66 -5.86 8.56 7.74
C LEU A 66 -5.89 7.06 7.99
N ILE A 67 -6.29 6.28 6.99
CA ILE A 67 -6.31 4.81 7.04
C ILE A 67 -5.62 4.30 5.78
N VAL A 68 -4.32 4.01 5.88
CA VAL A 68 -3.52 3.50 4.76
C VAL A 68 -2.67 2.34 5.22
N GLY A 69 -2.42 1.39 4.34
CA GLY A 69 -1.70 0.18 4.69
C GLY A 69 -0.75 -0.33 3.62
N SER A 70 -0.23 -1.53 3.88
CA SER A 70 0.59 -2.33 2.98
C SER A 70 0.25 -3.79 3.19
N GLY A 71 0.42 -4.62 2.18
CA GLY A 71 0.15 -6.06 2.26
C GLY A 71 0.99 -6.80 3.29
N GLY A 72 2.14 -6.24 3.67
CA GLY A 72 3.04 -6.79 4.67
C GLY A 72 4.07 -5.78 5.17
N PRO A 73 5.01 -6.24 6.01
CA PRO A 73 6.16 -5.43 6.42
C PRO A 73 7.13 -5.22 5.26
N SER A 74 8.02 -4.23 5.36
CA SER A 74 9.11 -4.06 4.40
C SER A 74 10.15 -5.18 4.55
N THR A 75 10.07 -6.17 3.69
CA THR A 75 10.99 -7.31 3.68
C THR A 75 12.42 -6.88 3.31
N LYS A 76 12.58 -5.91 2.42
CA LYS A 76 13.84 -5.26 2.07
C LYS A 76 14.56 -4.73 3.31
N ASN A 77 13.87 -3.92 4.13
CA ASN A 77 14.46 -3.31 5.32
C ASN A 77 14.69 -4.33 6.44
N LEU A 78 13.81 -5.32 6.61
CA LEU A 78 14.01 -6.42 7.55
C LEU A 78 15.24 -7.26 7.18
N PHE A 79 15.38 -7.64 5.91
CA PHE A 79 16.53 -8.37 5.40
C PHE A 79 17.83 -7.58 5.63
N ALA A 80 17.84 -6.30 5.28
CA ALA A 80 19.00 -5.43 5.50
C ALA A 80 19.38 -5.31 6.99
N ALA A 81 18.40 -5.20 7.88
CA ALA A 81 18.62 -5.14 9.34
C ALA A 81 19.22 -6.45 9.86
N HIS A 82 18.67 -7.60 9.48
CA HIS A 82 19.17 -8.91 9.91
C HIS A 82 20.60 -9.16 9.37
N LYS A 83 20.86 -8.81 8.11
CA LYS A 83 22.19 -8.91 7.51
C LYS A 83 23.24 -8.13 8.30
N ILE A 84 22.92 -6.90 8.75
CA ILE A 84 23.83 -6.10 9.60
C ILE A 84 24.16 -6.84 10.90
N VAL A 85 23.19 -7.47 11.56
CA VAL A 85 23.43 -8.23 12.81
C VAL A 85 24.34 -9.43 12.55
N ILE A 86 24.07 -10.18 11.47
CA ILE A 86 24.87 -11.36 11.09
C ILE A 86 26.32 -10.95 10.76
N GLU A 87 26.51 -9.93 9.94
CA GLU A 87 27.85 -9.52 9.47
C GLU A 87 28.65 -8.75 10.52
N LYS A 88 27.97 -7.93 11.35
CA LYS A 88 28.65 -7.01 12.27
C LYS A 88 28.52 -7.43 13.76
N GLY A 89 27.80 -8.51 14.04
CA GLY A 89 27.67 -9.10 15.38
C GLY A 89 26.92 -8.21 16.38
N SER A 90 26.22 -7.15 15.95
CA SER A 90 25.56 -6.25 16.89
C SER A 90 24.41 -5.45 16.24
N PRO A 91 23.22 -5.41 16.88
CA PRO A 91 22.10 -4.58 16.42
C PRO A 91 22.40 -3.07 16.51
N LYS A 92 23.34 -2.62 17.35
CA LYS A 92 23.73 -1.21 17.45
C LYS A 92 24.24 -0.63 16.11
N LYS A 93 24.71 -1.49 15.22
CA LYS A 93 25.26 -1.09 13.91
C LYS A 93 24.20 -0.78 12.85
N MET A 94 22.91 -1.13 13.08
CA MET A 94 21.85 -0.86 12.10
C MET A 94 21.25 0.56 12.20
N GLY A 95 21.57 1.28 13.28
CA GLY A 95 21.00 2.60 13.54
C GLY A 95 19.57 2.55 14.09
N PRO A 96 18.94 3.71 14.39
CA PRO A 96 17.68 3.77 15.14
C PRO A 96 16.41 3.68 14.29
N PHE A 97 16.50 3.58 12.95
CA PHE A 97 15.34 3.75 12.06
C PHE A 97 14.75 2.44 11.51
N MET A 98 15.35 1.29 11.80
CA MET A 98 14.94 0.03 11.17
C MET A 98 13.56 -0.47 11.62
N VAL A 99 13.14 -0.16 12.85
CA VAL A 99 11.79 -0.48 13.31
C VAL A 99 10.75 0.23 12.46
N THR A 100 10.89 1.54 12.28
CA THR A 100 9.95 2.33 11.49
C THR A 100 9.98 1.96 10.00
N ARG A 101 11.14 1.64 9.45
CA ARG A 101 11.25 1.18 8.07
C ARG A 101 10.64 -0.19 7.82
N GLY A 102 10.70 -1.09 8.80
CA GLY A 102 10.29 -2.48 8.64
C GLY A 102 8.81 -2.76 8.90
N MET A 103 8.14 -1.97 9.75
CA MET A 103 6.79 -2.27 10.21
C MET A 103 5.71 -1.82 9.20
N SER A 104 4.70 -2.65 8.97
CA SER A 104 3.54 -2.30 8.12
C SER A 104 2.71 -1.13 8.66
N SER A 105 2.65 -0.94 9.99
CA SER A 105 1.99 0.20 10.64
C SER A 105 2.65 1.55 10.33
N THR A 106 3.87 1.55 9.85
CA THR A 106 4.61 2.76 9.50
C THR A 106 4.02 3.47 8.27
N ASN A 107 3.24 2.77 7.45
CA ASN A 107 2.55 3.39 6.33
C ASN A 107 1.71 4.59 6.76
N SER A 108 0.85 4.44 7.76
CA SER A 108 0.07 5.56 8.28
C SER A 108 0.90 6.50 9.17
N ALA A 109 1.77 5.96 10.02
CA ALA A 109 2.57 6.75 10.96
C ALA A 109 3.50 7.76 10.27
N CYS A 110 4.18 7.37 9.18
CA CYS A 110 5.08 8.24 8.43
C CYS A 110 4.35 9.37 7.69
N ILE A 111 3.05 9.23 7.45
CA ILE A 111 2.22 10.21 6.74
C ILE A 111 1.52 11.13 7.73
N ALA A 112 0.99 10.58 8.83
CA ALA A 112 0.22 11.36 9.79
C ALA A 112 0.98 12.57 10.34
N THR A 113 2.25 12.42 10.67
CA THR A 113 3.06 13.49 11.28
C THR A 113 3.34 14.64 10.31
N PRO A 114 3.85 14.43 9.09
CA PRO A 114 4.11 15.52 8.14
C PRO A 114 2.86 16.33 7.77
N PHE A 115 1.73 15.65 7.59
CA PHE A 115 0.45 16.29 7.25
C PHE A 115 -0.38 16.69 8.47
N LYS A 116 0.16 16.50 9.69
CA LYS A 116 -0.48 16.89 10.96
C LYS A 116 -1.91 16.34 11.10
N ILE A 117 -2.14 15.10 10.68
CA ILE A 117 -3.45 14.43 10.82
C ILE A 117 -3.80 14.32 12.31
N LYS A 118 -5.01 14.70 12.69
CA LYS A 118 -5.48 14.73 14.08
C LYS A 118 -6.66 13.81 14.37
N GLY A 119 -7.36 13.36 13.32
CA GLY A 119 -8.40 12.34 13.45
C GLY A 119 -7.84 10.94 13.62
N VAL A 120 -8.64 9.92 13.30
CA VAL A 120 -8.20 8.52 13.39
C VAL A 120 -6.97 8.28 12.51
N ASN A 121 -5.99 7.51 13.04
CA ASN A 121 -4.80 7.15 12.28
C ASN A 121 -4.37 5.73 12.61
N TYR A 122 -4.47 4.83 11.65
CA TYR A 122 -3.96 3.46 11.75
C TYR A 122 -3.72 2.83 10.38
N SER A 123 -2.91 1.77 10.37
CA SER A 123 -2.71 0.95 9.18
C SER A 123 -3.46 -0.37 9.29
N ILE A 124 -4.00 -0.82 8.16
CA ILE A 124 -4.51 -2.19 7.99
C ILE A 124 -3.47 -2.99 7.22
N THR A 125 -3.35 -4.27 7.52
CA THR A 125 -2.57 -5.24 6.76
C THR A 125 -3.41 -6.48 6.56
N SER A 126 -3.88 -6.70 5.34
CA SER A 126 -4.71 -7.82 4.93
C SER A 126 -4.36 -8.29 3.51
N ALA A 127 -3.05 -8.44 3.27
CA ALA A 127 -2.48 -8.87 1.99
C ALA A 127 -3.03 -8.03 0.81
N CYS A 128 -3.45 -8.67 -0.28
CA CYS A 128 -3.95 -8.00 -1.50
C CYS A 128 -5.24 -7.19 -1.26
N SER A 129 -5.98 -7.45 -0.17
CA SER A 129 -7.21 -6.74 0.18
C SER A 129 -6.99 -5.46 1.01
N THR A 130 -5.75 -5.15 1.37
CA THR A 130 -5.42 -4.06 2.31
C THR A 130 -6.05 -2.73 1.93
N SER A 131 -5.84 -2.26 0.70
CA SER A 131 -6.35 -0.95 0.27
C SER A 131 -7.88 -0.91 0.23
N ALA A 132 -8.52 -2.01 -0.19
CA ALA A 132 -9.99 -2.11 -0.17
C ALA A 132 -10.53 -2.04 1.26
N HIS A 133 -9.89 -2.72 2.22
CA HIS A 133 -10.25 -2.62 3.64
C HIS A 133 -9.99 -1.22 4.21
N CYS A 134 -8.91 -0.56 3.83
CA CYS A 134 -8.65 0.83 4.23
C CYS A 134 -9.78 1.77 3.77
N ILE A 135 -10.21 1.64 2.51
CA ILE A 135 -11.30 2.45 1.94
C ILE A 135 -12.62 2.11 2.61
N GLY A 136 -12.96 0.84 2.78
CA GLY A 136 -14.20 0.42 3.45
C GLY A 136 -14.28 0.91 4.90
N ASN A 137 -13.19 0.77 5.66
CA ASN A 137 -13.12 1.30 7.02
C ASN A 137 -13.24 2.83 7.06
N ALA A 138 -12.70 3.55 6.07
CA ALA A 138 -12.87 4.99 5.96
C ALA A 138 -14.35 5.37 5.81
N VAL A 139 -15.07 4.65 4.94
CA VAL A 139 -16.54 4.82 4.78
C VAL A 139 -17.29 4.58 6.09
N GLU A 140 -16.96 3.49 6.80
CA GLU A 140 -17.57 3.18 8.10
C GLU A 140 -17.31 4.28 9.15
N GLN A 141 -16.10 4.90 9.18
CA GLN A 141 -15.81 6.03 10.07
C GLN A 141 -16.71 7.24 9.77
N ILE A 142 -16.98 7.50 8.50
CA ILE A 142 -17.85 8.59 8.07
C ILE A 142 -19.32 8.25 8.37
N GLN A 143 -19.79 7.06 8.04
CA GLN A 143 -21.15 6.60 8.33
C GLN A 143 -21.49 6.61 9.83
N LEU A 144 -20.49 6.30 10.67
CA LEU A 144 -20.59 6.39 12.13
C LEU A 144 -20.44 7.82 12.67
N ASN A 145 -20.35 8.81 11.80
CA ASN A 145 -20.16 10.23 12.16
C ASN A 145 -18.92 10.50 13.05
N LYS A 146 -17.85 9.73 12.87
CA LYS A 146 -16.57 9.91 13.58
C LYS A 146 -15.61 10.82 12.83
N GLN A 147 -15.65 10.79 11.52
CA GLN A 147 -14.82 11.59 10.63
C GLN A 147 -15.69 12.22 9.54
N ASP A 148 -15.27 13.36 9.00
CA ASP A 148 -15.85 14.00 7.82
C ASP A 148 -15.04 13.72 6.57
N VAL A 149 -13.70 13.56 6.74
CA VAL A 149 -12.75 13.27 5.68
C VAL A 149 -11.82 12.16 6.15
N VAL A 150 -11.55 11.18 5.30
CA VAL A 150 -10.54 10.14 5.56
C VAL A 150 -9.71 9.91 4.30
N PHE A 151 -8.41 10.09 4.41
CA PHE A 151 -7.47 9.64 3.39
C PHE A 151 -7.28 8.14 3.52
N ALA A 152 -7.58 7.37 2.47
CA ALA A 152 -7.57 5.91 2.51
C ALA A 152 -6.90 5.30 1.30
N GLY A 153 -6.18 4.20 1.51
CA GLY A 153 -5.50 3.53 0.41
C GLY A 153 -4.38 2.62 0.87
N GLY A 154 -3.36 2.47 0.04
CA GLY A 154 -2.21 1.64 0.37
C GLY A 154 -1.06 1.79 -0.60
N GLY A 155 0.11 1.32 -0.16
CA GLY A 155 1.32 1.28 -0.96
C GLY A 155 2.13 0.03 -0.68
N GLU A 156 2.83 -0.42 -1.71
CA GLU A 156 3.64 -1.62 -1.64
C GLU A 156 5.04 -1.38 -2.20
N GLU A 157 6.04 -1.98 -1.57
CA GLU A 157 7.39 -1.95 -2.09
C GLU A 157 7.59 -2.99 -3.20
N LEU A 158 8.56 -2.75 -4.08
CA LEU A 158 9.05 -3.74 -5.03
C LEU A 158 10.47 -4.14 -4.63
N ASP A 159 10.61 -5.35 -4.10
CA ASP A 159 11.93 -5.90 -3.76
C ASP A 159 11.94 -7.41 -3.95
N TRP A 160 13.11 -7.95 -4.30
CA TRP A 160 13.27 -9.39 -4.52
C TRP A 160 13.05 -10.20 -3.23
N THR A 161 13.30 -9.62 -2.06
CA THR A 161 13.13 -10.28 -0.76
C THR A 161 11.69 -10.67 -0.44
N LEU A 162 10.70 -9.91 -0.95
CA LEU A 162 9.29 -10.31 -0.91
C LEU A 162 8.94 -11.22 -2.09
N SER A 163 9.39 -10.83 -3.28
CA SER A 163 9.02 -11.53 -4.53
C SER A 163 9.48 -12.98 -4.55
N CYS A 164 10.60 -13.33 -3.91
CA CYS A 164 11.10 -14.70 -3.84
C CYS A 164 10.10 -15.67 -3.16
N LEU A 165 9.29 -15.17 -2.22
CA LEU A 165 8.27 -15.98 -1.55
C LEU A 165 7.17 -16.39 -2.54
N PHE A 166 6.77 -15.47 -3.42
CA PHE A 166 5.76 -15.72 -4.47
C PHE A 166 6.32 -16.59 -5.60
N ASP A 167 7.60 -16.40 -5.96
CA ASP A 167 8.24 -17.26 -6.95
C ASP A 167 8.38 -18.71 -6.44
N ALA A 168 8.71 -18.89 -5.15
CA ALA A 168 8.77 -20.19 -4.50
C ALA A 168 7.42 -20.94 -4.55
N MET A 169 6.30 -20.22 -4.41
CA MET A 169 4.95 -20.78 -4.55
C MET A 169 4.60 -21.15 -6.01
N GLY A 170 5.36 -20.71 -7.01
CA GLY A 170 4.97 -20.84 -8.41
C GLY A 170 3.85 -19.88 -8.82
N ALA A 171 3.64 -18.82 -8.08
CA ALA A 171 2.52 -17.90 -8.27
C ALA A 171 2.82 -16.73 -9.23
N MET A 172 4.08 -16.56 -9.65
CA MET A 172 4.50 -15.46 -10.52
C MET A 172 4.45 -15.86 -12.01
N SER A 173 4.14 -14.87 -12.86
CA SER A 173 4.20 -15.02 -14.31
C SER A 173 5.63 -15.34 -14.78
N SER A 174 5.79 -16.39 -15.56
CA SER A 174 7.07 -16.79 -16.13
C SER A 174 7.05 -17.05 -17.64
N LYS A 175 5.88 -17.23 -18.25
CA LYS A 175 5.74 -17.42 -19.70
C LYS A 175 6.13 -16.18 -20.51
N TYR A 176 6.00 -15.01 -19.90
CA TYR A 176 6.19 -13.72 -20.58
C TYR A 176 7.55 -13.07 -20.26
N ASN A 177 8.54 -13.85 -19.81
CA ASN A 177 9.87 -13.33 -19.50
C ASN A 177 10.54 -12.57 -20.67
N ASP A 178 10.23 -12.95 -21.91
CA ASP A 178 10.78 -12.32 -23.12
C ASP A 178 9.86 -11.23 -23.71
N THR A 179 8.62 -11.16 -23.24
CA THR A 179 7.62 -10.14 -23.63
C THR A 179 6.99 -9.52 -22.38
N PRO A 180 7.77 -8.81 -21.53
CA PRO A 180 7.33 -8.35 -20.21
C PRO A 180 6.12 -7.42 -20.23
N GLU A 181 5.93 -6.67 -21.32
CA GLU A 181 4.77 -5.80 -21.56
C GLU A 181 3.45 -6.57 -21.67
N ASN A 182 3.51 -7.89 -21.92
CA ASN A 182 2.34 -8.75 -22.04
C ASN A 182 2.07 -9.59 -20.75
N ALA A 183 2.91 -9.48 -19.73
CA ALA A 183 2.86 -10.35 -18.56
C ALA A 183 1.70 -10.04 -17.61
N SER A 184 1.46 -8.75 -17.31
CA SER A 184 0.34 -8.33 -16.47
C SER A 184 -0.95 -8.30 -17.27
N ARG A 185 -1.81 -9.30 -17.05
CA ARG A 185 -3.01 -9.55 -17.86
C ARG A 185 -4.16 -10.12 -17.03
N ALA A 186 -4.58 -9.37 -16.00
CA ALA A 186 -5.68 -9.77 -15.13
C ALA A 186 -6.95 -10.11 -15.93
N PHE A 187 -7.65 -11.18 -15.54
CA PHE A 187 -8.86 -11.73 -16.17
C PHE A 187 -8.66 -12.31 -17.59
N ASP A 188 -7.47 -12.18 -18.19
CA ASP A 188 -7.19 -12.77 -19.50
C ASP A 188 -7.12 -14.32 -19.39
N ARG A 189 -7.57 -15.01 -20.47
CA ARG A 189 -7.54 -16.46 -20.55
C ARG A 189 -6.12 -17.03 -20.44
N ASP A 190 -5.13 -16.33 -20.99
CA ASP A 190 -3.76 -16.80 -21.10
C ASP A 190 -2.86 -16.27 -19.97
N ARG A 191 -3.45 -15.70 -18.90
CA ARG A 191 -2.71 -15.29 -17.70
C ARG A 191 -2.03 -16.48 -17.05
N ASP A 192 -0.86 -16.25 -16.48
CA ASP A 192 -0.03 -17.32 -15.90
C ASP A 192 0.53 -17.00 -14.50
N GLY A 193 0.09 -15.92 -13.88
CA GLY A 193 0.50 -15.58 -12.51
C GLY A 193 0.67 -14.09 -12.29
N PHE A 194 1.18 -13.75 -11.10
CA PHE A 194 1.40 -12.38 -10.67
C PHE A 194 2.57 -11.72 -11.39
N VAL A 195 2.45 -10.43 -11.62
CA VAL A 195 3.57 -9.52 -11.90
C VAL A 195 3.71 -8.58 -10.71
N ILE A 196 4.70 -8.82 -9.87
CA ILE A 196 4.91 -8.01 -8.66
C ILE A 196 5.31 -6.60 -9.06
N ALA A 197 4.70 -5.60 -8.41
CA ALA A 197 4.94 -4.19 -8.69
C ALA A 197 5.03 -3.39 -7.39
N GLY A 198 5.73 -2.26 -7.45
CA GLY A 198 5.69 -1.25 -6.41
C GLY A 198 4.72 -0.13 -6.77
N GLY A 199 4.35 0.67 -5.78
CA GLY A 199 3.51 1.84 -5.99
C GLY A 199 2.67 2.19 -4.79
N GLY A 200 1.87 3.25 -4.91
CA GLY A 200 0.91 3.66 -3.89
C GLY A 200 -0.28 4.39 -4.51
N GLY A 201 -1.43 4.32 -3.83
CA GLY A 201 -2.63 5.05 -4.20
C GLY A 201 -3.42 5.45 -2.94
N VAL A 202 -3.87 6.71 -2.92
CA VAL A 202 -4.69 7.26 -1.84
C VAL A 202 -5.90 7.95 -2.46
N VAL A 203 -7.08 7.65 -1.92
CA VAL A 203 -8.32 8.34 -2.23
C VAL A 203 -8.76 9.19 -1.04
N VAL A 204 -9.44 10.30 -1.32
CA VAL A 204 -10.12 11.11 -0.31
C VAL A 204 -11.56 10.62 -0.22
N VAL A 205 -11.90 9.97 0.88
CA VAL A 205 -13.28 9.59 1.21
C VAL A 205 -13.85 10.70 2.08
N GLU A 206 -14.94 11.32 1.65
CA GLU A 206 -15.47 12.52 2.27
C GLU A 206 -16.99 12.40 2.42
N GLU A 207 -17.54 12.91 3.50
CA GLU A 207 -18.97 13.01 3.72
C GLU A 207 -19.59 13.88 2.63
N LEU A 208 -20.70 13.44 2.03
CA LEU A 208 -21.26 14.05 0.83
C LEU A 208 -21.69 15.53 1.05
N SER A 209 -22.35 15.83 2.17
CA SER A 209 -22.78 17.20 2.45
C SER A 209 -21.60 18.12 2.70
N HIS A 210 -20.53 17.62 3.32
CA HIS A 210 -19.27 18.35 3.52
C HIS A 210 -18.62 18.66 2.17
N ALA A 211 -18.52 17.67 1.28
CA ALA A 211 -17.95 17.84 -0.07
C ALA A 211 -18.75 18.86 -0.91
N ILE A 212 -20.09 18.78 -0.87
CA ILE A 212 -20.97 19.72 -1.56
C ILE A 212 -20.82 21.14 -1.00
N ALA A 213 -20.78 21.30 0.33
CA ALA A 213 -20.71 22.60 0.99
C ALA A 213 -19.43 23.38 0.64
N ARG A 214 -18.29 22.68 0.43
CA ARG A 214 -17.04 23.30 0.01
C ARG A 214 -16.85 23.38 -1.52
N GLY A 215 -17.81 22.88 -2.30
CA GLY A 215 -17.74 22.87 -3.76
C GLY A 215 -16.68 21.90 -4.31
N ALA A 216 -16.48 20.76 -3.64
CA ALA A 216 -15.49 19.76 -4.04
C ALA A 216 -15.78 19.18 -5.42
N LYS A 217 -14.74 18.81 -6.17
CA LYS A 217 -14.87 17.97 -7.34
C LYS A 217 -15.12 16.54 -6.91
N ILE A 218 -16.36 16.09 -7.07
CA ILE A 218 -16.78 14.72 -6.73
C ILE A 218 -16.57 13.83 -7.94
N TYR A 219 -15.73 12.79 -7.83
CA TYR A 219 -15.48 11.81 -8.87
C TYR A 219 -16.54 10.72 -8.92
N ALA A 220 -16.95 10.25 -7.75
CA ALA A 220 -17.94 9.18 -7.60
C ALA A 220 -18.53 9.20 -6.20
N GLU A 221 -19.69 8.57 -6.03
CA GLU A 221 -20.28 8.22 -4.74
C GLU A 221 -19.97 6.76 -4.42
N LEU A 222 -19.45 6.48 -3.22
CA LEU A 222 -19.19 5.13 -2.75
C LEU A 222 -20.45 4.62 -2.06
N THR A 223 -21.23 3.80 -2.75
CA THR A 223 -22.58 3.36 -2.34
C THR A 223 -22.59 2.01 -1.62
N GLY A 224 -21.48 1.26 -1.63
CA GLY A 224 -21.42 -0.05 -0.99
C GLY A 224 -19.99 -0.48 -0.70
N TYR A 225 -19.86 -1.32 0.32
CA TYR A 225 -18.64 -2.00 0.71
C TYR A 225 -18.99 -3.38 1.27
N GLY A 226 -18.26 -4.41 0.83
CA GLY A 226 -18.42 -5.77 1.32
C GLY A 226 -17.06 -6.37 1.70
N ALA A 227 -17.00 -7.01 2.86
CA ALA A 227 -15.84 -7.77 3.31
C ALA A 227 -16.31 -9.07 3.95
N THR A 228 -15.80 -10.20 3.47
CA THR A 228 -16.18 -11.54 3.94
C THR A 228 -14.95 -12.42 4.11
N SER A 229 -15.03 -13.38 5.01
CA SER A 229 -14.07 -14.49 5.08
C SER A 229 -14.63 -15.70 4.35
N ASP A 230 -13.85 -16.30 3.46
CA ASP A 230 -14.22 -17.54 2.79
C ASP A 230 -14.27 -18.72 3.78
N GLY A 231 -13.27 -18.80 4.68
CA GLY A 231 -13.22 -19.84 5.74
C GLY A 231 -13.08 -21.26 5.23
N TYR A 232 -12.66 -21.44 3.97
CA TYR A 232 -12.61 -22.72 3.31
C TYR A 232 -11.21 -23.34 3.33
N ASP A 233 -10.22 -22.67 2.77
CA ASP A 233 -8.84 -23.15 2.65
C ASP A 233 -7.86 -22.00 2.81
N MET A 234 -6.60 -22.29 3.19
CA MET A 234 -5.57 -21.25 3.40
C MET A 234 -5.10 -20.58 2.11
N VAL A 235 -5.22 -21.28 0.96
CA VAL A 235 -4.66 -20.81 -0.32
C VAL A 235 -5.71 -20.77 -1.42
N ALA A 236 -6.55 -21.82 -1.54
CA ALA A 236 -7.51 -21.97 -2.61
C ALA A 236 -8.89 -21.39 -2.23
N PRO A 237 -9.35 -20.32 -2.90
CA PRO A 237 -10.68 -19.77 -2.63
C PRO A 237 -11.78 -20.73 -3.12
N SER A 238 -12.87 -20.86 -2.36
CA SER A 238 -14.07 -21.61 -2.80
C SER A 238 -14.88 -20.84 -3.85
N GLY A 239 -14.77 -19.52 -3.86
CA GLY A 239 -15.61 -18.60 -4.64
C GLY A 239 -16.84 -18.10 -3.90
N GLU A 240 -17.34 -18.81 -2.89
CA GLU A 240 -18.55 -18.45 -2.14
C GLU A 240 -18.33 -17.19 -1.30
N GLY A 241 -17.15 -17.06 -0.69
CA GLY A 241 -16.78 -15.84 0.07
C GLY A 241 -16.74 -14.60 -0.81
N ALA A 242 -16.18 -14.70 -2.02
CA ALA A 242 -16.17 -13.61 -3.00
C ALA A 242 -17.60 -13.23 -3.46
N GLU A 243 -18.46 -14.23 -3.69
CA GLU A 243 -19.87 -14.01 -4.05
C GLU A 243 -20.60 -13.23 -2.95
N ARG A 244 -20.40 -13.60 -1.68
CA ARG A 244 -21.01 -12.87 -0.53
C ARG A 244 -20.51 -11.43 -0.41
N ALA A 245 -19.22 -11.18 -0.72
CA ALA A 245 -18.68 -9.82 -0.70
C ALA A 245 -19.23 -8.94 -1.83
N MET A 246 -19.61 -9.54 -2.98
CA MET A 246 -20.17 -8.81 -4.13
C MET A 246 -21.67 -8.53 -4.03
N ARG A 247 -22.42 -9.25 -3.18
CA ARG A 247 -23.85 -9.06 -2.92
C ARG A 247 -24.13 -7.94 -1.92
#